data_ecdab85e9a5ccba64eb7ab59a912bb5c
#
_entry.id   ecdab85e9a5ccba64eb7ab59a912bb5c
#
_cell.length_a   1.000
_cell.length_b   1.000
_cell.length_c   1.000
_cell.angle_alpha   90.00
_cell.angle_beta   90.00
_cell.angle_gamma   90.00
#
_symmetry.space_group_name_H-M   'P 1'
#
loop_
_entity.id
_entity.type
_entity.pdbx_description
1 polymer ?
#
loop_
_entity_poly.entity_id
_entity_poly.type
_entity_poly.pdbx_seq_one_letter_code
_entity_poly.pdbx_strand_id
1 'polypeptide(L)'
;MSPLNISLADLIARLDEELPDADDLARISEAQLRNQTLADLGDQLVDHYVGKAKRAGASWSEVGEAIGVSKQAAQQRHAPGPFERFTDLNRHSIVLAQEAARTHKHDFIGTEHILLGLLGEPRGLAYEVLMAKTESEQRIRDAIVEAMPPAGQKALRGHIAFRPESKEALDQASRASADLGHDWVGTEHSLLGLIRIEESPAAQILRNLGFTSDELHETVRTEITRRSAARDT
;
A
#
# COMPACT_ATOMS: atom_id res chain seq x y z
N MET A 1 24.89 -0.51 -23.17
CA MET A 1 24.04 -0.79 -21.99
C MET A 1 24.01 -2.30 -21.83
N SER A 2 24.40 -2.82 -20.68
CA SER A 2 24.36 -4.26 -20.41
C SER A 2 22.89 -4.72 -20.35
N PRO A 3 22.53 -5.86 -20.98
CA PRO A 3 21.19 -6.42 -20.87
C PRO A 3 20.91 -6.78 -19.41
N LEU A 4 19.63 -6.73 -19.02
CA LEU A 4 19.17 -7.29 -17.76
C LEU A 4 19.69 -8.73 -17.64
N ASN A 5 20.32 -9.06 -16.51
CA ASN A 5 20.95 -10.37 -16.29
C ASN A 5 19.89 -11.45 -15.98
N ILE A 6 18.76 -11.41 -16.69
CA ILE A 6 17.65 -12.38 -16.60
C ILE A 6 17.40 -12.88 -18.01
N SER A 7 17.60 -14.17 -18.23
CA SER A 7 17.31 -14.80 -19.51
C SER A 7 16.02 -15.64 -19.43
N LEU A 8 15.42 -15.91 -20.58
CA LEU A 8 14.27 -16.83 -20.65
C LEU A 8 14.67 -18.23 -20.14
N ALA A 9 15.92 -18.65 -20.41
CA ALA A 9 16.42 -19.94 -19.94
C ALA A 9 16.47 -20.01 -18.41
N ASP A 10 16.87 -18.93 -17.73
CA ASP A 10 16.91 -18.87 -16.27
C ASP A 10 15.48 -18.92 -15.69
N LEU A 11 14.52 -18.26 -16.33
CA LEU A 11 13.12 -18.28 -15.89
C LEU A 11 12.51 -19.67 -16.06
N ILE A 12 12.80 -20.35 -17.19
CA ILE A 12 12.34 -21.72 -17.42
C ILE A 12 12.96 -22.66 -16.39
N ALA A 13 14.28 -22.61 -16.18
CA ALA A 13 14.95 -23.48 -15.23
C ALA A 13 14.40 -23.34 -13.80
N ARG A 14 14.17 -22.11 -13.36
CA ARG A 14 13.55 -21.86 -12.05
C ARG A 14 12.12 -22.38 -11.95
N LEU A 15 11.34 -22.22 -13.02
CA LEU A 15 9.96 -22.72 -13.04
C LEU A 15 9.93 -24.24 -12.93
N ASP A 16 10.81 -24.93 -13.68
CA ASP A 16 10.91 -26.39 -13.66
C ASP A 16 11.42 -26.90 -12.31
N GLU A 17 12.34 -26.19 -11.67
CA GLU A 17 12.86 -26.52 -10.35
C GLU A 17 11.80 -26.36 -9.24
N GLU A 18 10.99 -25.30 -9.31
CA GLU A 18 9.96 -25.02 -8.32
C GLU A 18 8.71 -25.89 -8.48
N LEU A 19 8.45 -26.37 -9.69
CA LEU A 19 7.28 -27.19 -10.04
C LEU A 19 7.68 -28.52 -10.74
N PRO A 20 8.48 -29.39 -10.07
CA PRO A 20 9.01 -30.59 -10.71
C PRO A 20 7.93 -31.56 -11.17
N ASP A 21 6.83 -31.67 -10.43
CA ASP A 21 5.74 -32.63 -10.68
C ASP A 21 4.51 -32.00 -11.35
N ALA A 22 4.59 -30.72 -11.75
CA ALA A 22 3.47 -30.02 -12.37
C ALA A 22 3.28 -30.45 -13.84
N ASP A 23 2.04 -30.54 -14.28
CA ASP A 23 1.71 -30.69 -15.70
C ASP A 23 1.93 -29.38 -16.48
N ASP A 24 1.90 -29.45 -17.81
CA ASP A 24 2.15 -28.30 -18.67
C ASP A 24 1.11 -27.18 -18.51
N LEU A 25 -0.13 -27.51 -18.14
CA LEU A 25 -1.18 -26.50 -17.91
C LEU A 25 -0.93 -25.72 -16.61
N ALA A 26 -0.46 -26.39 -15.57
CA ALA A 26 -0.04 -25.73 -14.31
C ALA A 26 1.16 -24.83 -14.57
N ARG A 27 2.14 -25.28 -15.37
CA ARG A 27 3.30 -24.45 -15.76
C ARG A 27 2.90 -23.24 -16.59
N ILE A 28 1.92 -23.36 -17.48
CA ILE A 28 1.38 -22.20 -18.22
C ILE A 28 0.77 -21.18 -17.25
N SER A 29 -0.02 -21.63 -16.28
CA SER A 29 -0.66 -20.76 -15.30
C SER A 29 0.37 -19.99 -14.46
N GLU A 30 1.43 -20.66 -14.01
CA GLU A 30 2.51 -20.05 -13.26
C GLU A 30 3.35 -19.10 -14.13
N ALA A 31 3.66 -19.50 -15.38
CA ALA A 31 4.35 -18.61 -16.32
C ALA A 31 3.56 -17.33 -16.59
N GLN A 32 2.23 -17.41 -16.65
CA GLN A 32 1.36 -16.24 -16.78
C GLN A 32 1.44 -15.32 -15.55
N LEU A 33 1.46 -15.88 -14.35
CA LEU A 33 1.60 -15.13 -13.11
C LEU A 33 2.96 -14.40 -13.06
N ARG A 34 4.04 -15.09 -13.44
CA ARG A 34 5.39 -14.49 -13.53
C ARG A 34 5.47 -13.40 -14.58
N ASN A 35 4.82 -13.59 -15.73
CA ASN A 35 4.74 -12.55 -16.75
C ASN A 35 4.06 -11.28 -16.21
N GLN A 36 2.98 -11.40 -15.44
CA GLN A 36 2.34 -10.26 -14.79
C GLN A 36 3.30 -9.58 -13.81
N THR A 37 3.98 -10.35 -12.96
CA THR A 37 4.95 -9.81 -12.00
C THR A 37 6.10 -9.07 -12.69
N LEU A 38 6.63 -9.60 -13.79
CA LEU A 38 7.69 -8.95 -14.56
C LEU A 38 7.21 -7.66 -15.24
N ALA A 39 5.99 -7.67 -15.77
CA ALA A 39 5.37 -6.47 -16.33
C ALA A 39 5.17 -5.38 -15.27
N ASP A 40 4.66 -5.75 -14.10
CA ASP A 40 4.47 -4.84 -12.97
C ASP A 40 5.81 -4.25 -12.48
N LEU A 41 6.88 -5.05 -12.41
CA LEU A 41 8.22 -4.56 -12.07
C LEU A 41 8.77 -3.61 -13.13
N GLY A 42 8.52 -3.89 -14.41
CA GLY A 42 8.88 -3.00 -15.52
C GLY A 42 8.17 -1.66 -15.44
N ASP A 43 6.86 -1.68 -15.20
CA ASP A 43 6.06 -0.45 -15.03
C ASP A 43 6.51 0.35 -13.79
N GLN A 44 6.78 -0.30 -12.65
CA GLN A 44 7.30 0.35 -11.45
C GLN A 44 8.67 1.01 -11.69
N LEU A 45 9.55 0.39 -12.47
CA LEU A 45 10.85 0.97 -12.82
C LEU A 45 10.67 2.25 -13.66
N VAL A 46 9.78 2.24 -14.63
CA VAL A 46 9.46 3.42 -15.45
C VAL A 46 8.84 4.51 -14.57
N ASP A 47 7.85 4.18 -13.73
CA ASP A 47 7.20 5.11 -12.82
C ASP A 47 8.19 5.77 -11.86
N HIS A 48 9.15 5.00 -11.32
CA HIS A 48 10.21 5.53 -10.47
C HIS A 48 11.00 6.65 -11.17
N TYR A 49 11.44 6.40 -12.41
CA TYR A 49 12.24 7.39 -13.14
C TYR A 49 11.40 8.57 -13.66
N VAL A 50 10.14 8.33 -14.04
CA VAL A 50 9.21 9.41 -14.37
C VAL A 50 9.00 10.32 -13.16
N GLY A 51 8.74 9.75 -11.98
CA GLY A 51 8.60 10.51 -10.74
C GLY A 51 9.86 11.31 -10.41
N LYS A 52 11.06 10.71 -10.59
CA LYS A 52 12.33 11.40 -10.40
C LYS A 52 12.50 12.58 -11.39
N ALA A 53 12.21 12.38 -12.68
CA ALA A 53 12.25 13.42 -13.69
C ALA A 53 11.26 14.55 -13.40
N LYS A 54 10.03 14.22 -12.97
CA LYS A 54 9.00 15.21 -12.59
C LYS A 54 9.43 16.07 -11.40
N ARG A 55 10.03 15.47 -10.37
CA ARG A 55 10.60 16.21 -9.22
C ARG A 55 11.75 17.11 -9.62
N ALA A 56 12.50 16.74 -10.66
CA ALA A 56 13.56 17.56 -11.24
C ALA A 56 13.04 18.67 -12.19
N GLY A 57 11.70 18.80 -12.37
CA GLY A 57 11.07 19.85 -13.16
C GLY A 57 10.73 19.47 -14.61
N ALA A 58 10.96 18.22 -15.04
CA ALA A 58 10.63 17.80 -16.39
C ALA A 58 9.13 17.96 -16.69
N SER A 59 8.81 18.42 -17.89
CA SER A 59 7.44 18.52 -18.39
C SER A 59 6.89 17.15 -18.81
N TRP A 60 5.56 17.02 -18.89
CA TRP A 60 4.94 15.80 -19.43
C TRP A 60 5.23 15.57 -20.92
N SER A 61 5.60 16.62 -21.67
CA SER A 61 6.04 16.50 -23.06
C SER A 61 7.39 15.80 -23.16
N GLU A 62 8.36 16.23 -22.32
CA GLU A 62 9.69 15.61 -22.25
C GLU A 62 9.61 14.16 -21.74
N VAL A 63 8.75 13.88 -20.76
CA VAL A 63 8.50 12.50 -20.31
C VAL A 63 7.92 11.65 -21.44
N GLY A 64 6.90 12.17 -22.16
CA GLY A 64 6.29 11.45 -23.29
C GLY A 64 7.29 11.14 -24.39
N GLU A 65 8.15 12.10 -24.75
CA GLU A 65 9.22 11.90 -25.71
C GLU A 65 10.21 10.82 -25.26
N ALA A 66 10.63 10.85 -23.98
CA ALA A 66 11.58 9.89 -23.43
C ALA A 66 11.07 8.44 -23.42
N ILE A 67 9.75 8.22 -23.24
CA ILE A 67 9.13 6.88 -23.23
C ILE A 67 8.42 6.51 -24.54
N GLY A 68 8.49 7.40 -25.56
CA GLY A 68 7.96 7.13 -26.90
C GLY A 68 6.43 7.22 -27.00
N VAL A 69 5.76 8.03 -26.18
CA VAL A 69 4.30 8.23 -26.21
C VAL A 69 3.94 9.72 -26.23
N SER A 70 2.67 10.03 -26.50
CA SER A 70 2.19 11.41 -26.42
C SER A 70 2.22 11.95 -25.00
N LYS A 71 2.31 13.30 -24.86
CA LYS A 71 2.19 14.00 -23.56
C LYS A 71 0.97 13.52 -22.78
N GLN A 72 -0.17 13.39 -23.44
CA GLN A 72 -1.43 13.00 -22.81
C GLN A 72 -1.37 11.54 -22.33
N ALA A 73 -0.81 10.63 -23.13
CA ALA A 73 -0.64 9.23 -22.76
C ALA A 73 0.36 9.07 -21.62
N ALA A 74 1.48 9.81 -21.63
CA ALA A 74 2.44 9.85 -20.53
C ALA A 74 1.79 10.33 -19.24
N GLN A 75 1.05 11.43 -19.30
CA GLN A 75 0.35 11.99 -18.16
C GLN A 75 -0.74 11.04 -17.64
N GLN A 76 -1.51 10.43 -18.52
CA GLN A 76 -2.60 9.53 -18.14
C GLN A 76 -2.10 8.23 -17.50
N ARG A 77 -0.93 7.72 -17.95
CA ARG A 77 -0.33 6.47 -17.49
C ARG A 77 0.55 6.66 -16.24
N HIS A 78 1.28 7.76 -16.18
CA HIS A 78 2.31 8.04 -15.17
C HIS A 78 2.03 9.31 -14.35
N ALA A 79 0.83 9.95 -14.52
CA ALA A 79 0.46 11.01 -13.59
C ALA A 79 0.49 10.47 -12.16
N PRO A 80 0.95 11.30 -11.19
CA PRO A 80 1.01 10.89 -9.80
C PRO A 80 -0.29 10.22 -9.40
N GLY A 81 -0.23 8.92 -9.17
CA GLY A 81 -1.35 8.21 -8.59
C GLY A 81 -1.60 8.73 -7.17
N PRO A 82 -2.78 8.49 -6.60
CA PRO A 82 -3.09 8.92 -5.24
C PRO A 82 -2.08 8.42 -4.20
N PHE A 83 -1.23 7.45 -4.57
CA PHE A 83 -0.23 6.82 -3.70
C PHE A 83 1.23 7.10 -4.09
N GLU A 84 1.51 8.08 -4.97
CA GLU A 84 2.90 8.38 -5.39
C GLU A 84 3.80 8.76 -4.20
N ARG A 85 3.27 9.56 -3.26
CA ARG A 85 3.98 9.97 -2.05
C ARG A 85 4.01 8.88 -0.97
N PHE A 86 3.31 7.76 -1.17
CA PHE A 86 3.28 6.67 -0.20
C PHE A 86 4.62 5.92 -0.20
N THR A 87 5.13 5.62 0.98
CA THR A 87 6.29 4.73 1.14
C THR A 87 5.95 3.32 0.68
N ASP A 88 6.97 2.51 0.39
CA ASP A 88 6.77 1.11 -0.01
C ASP A 88 5.98 0.32 1.03
N LEU A 89 6.26 0.53 2.33
CA LEU A 89 5.51 -0.11 3.41
C LEU A 89 4.04 0.33 3.41
N ASN A 90 3.78 1.61 3.14
CA ASN A 90 2.41 2.10 3.11
C ASN A 90 1.67 1.62 1.85
N ARG A 91 2.32 1.54 0.69
CA ARG A 91 1.74 0.91 -0.50
C ARG A 91 1.44 -0.57 -0.26
N HIS A 92 2.36 -1.29 0.39
CA HIS A 92 2.13 -2.69 0.75
C HIS A 92 0.95 -2.86 1.70
N SER A 93 0.79 -1.98 2.69
CA SER A 93 -0.40 -2.02 3.58
C SER A 93 -1.72 -1.83 2.81
N ILE A 94 -1.74 -1.04 1.73
CA ILE A 94 -2.92 -0.90 0.87
C ILE A 94 -3.19 -2.19 0.07
N VAL A 95 -2.16 -2.89 -0.39
CA VAL A 95 -2.32 -4.21 -1.02
C VAL A 95 -2.91 -5.20 -0.01
N LEU A 96 -2.39 -5.24 1.21
CA LEU A 96 -2.93 -6.08 2.29
C LEU A 96 -4.38 -5.72 2.64
N ALA A 97 -4.76 -4.45 2.59
CA ALA A 97 -6.15 -4.02 2.76
C ALA A 97 -7.08 -4.59 1.66
N GLN A 98 -6.61 -4.60 0.41
CA GLN A 98 -7.35 -5.21 -0.70
C GLN A 98 -7.46 -6.74 -0.53
N GLU A 99 -6.42 -7.41 -0.06
CA GLU A 99 -6.46 -8.84 0.24
C GLU A 99 -7.41 -9.15 1.41
N ALA A 100 -7.44 -8.31 2.44
CA ALA A 100 -8.39 -8.42 3.53
C ALA A 100 -9.83 -8.31 3.02
N ALA A 101 -10.14 -7.34 2.15
CA ALA A 101 -11.46 -7.22 1.54
C ALA A 101 -11.83 -8.47 0.72
N ARG A 102 -10.89 -9.06 -0.03
CA ARG A 102 -11.12 -10.33 -0.76
C ARG A 102 -11.40 -11.49 0.16
N THR A 103 -10.60 -11.63 1.22
CA THR A 103 -10.73 -12.71 2.23
C THR A 103 -12.09 -12.67 2.89
N HIS A 104 -12.58 -11.48 3.23
CA HIS A 104 -13.90 -11.27 3.80
C HIS A 104 -15.02 -11.18 2.75
N LYS A 105 -14.70 -11.34 1.46
CA LYS A 105 -15.63 -11.30 0.30
C LYS A 105 -16.41 -9.98 0.22
N HIS A 106 -15.80 -8.86 0.58
CA HIS A 106 -16.38 -7.53 0.46
C HIS A 106 -16.04 -6.91 -0.89
N ASP A 107 -17.03 -6.36 -1.59
CA ASP A 107 -16.92 -5.72 -2.90
C ASP A 107 -16.41 -4.26 -2.83
N PHE A 108 -15.89 -3.87 -1.67
CA PHE A 108 -15.31 -2.57 -1.38
C PHE A 108 -14.13 -2.69 -0.41
N ILE A 109 -13.26 -1.69 -0.45
CA ILE A 109 -12.23 -1.50 0.58
C ILE A 109 -12.71 -0.41 1.53
N GLY A 110 -13.11 -0.79 2.75
CA GLY A 110 -13.49 0.09 3.83
C GLY A 110 -12.28 0.50 4.67
N THR A 111 -12.48 1.43 5.61
CA THR A 111 -11.42 1.90 6.54
C THR A 111 -10.94 0.78 7.47
N GLU A 112 -11.79 -0.16 7.83
CA GLU A 112 -11.47 -1.37 8.58
C GLU A 112 -10.48 -2.28 7.84
N HIS A 113 -10.60 -2.38 6.52
CA HIS A 113 -9.65 -3.13 5.71
C HIS A 113 -8.29 -2.43 5.66
N ILE A 114 -8.27 -1.08 5.57
CA ILE A 114 -7.03 -0.31 5.63
C ILE A 114 -6.35 -0.52 6.99
N LEU A 115 -7.11 -0.50 8.08
CA LEU A 115 -6.58 -0.77 9.42
C LEU A 115 -5.98 -2.18 9.54
N LEU A 116 -6.63 -3.22 8.96
CA LEU A 116 -6.04 -4.57 8.85
C LEU A 116 -4.76 -4.58 8.01
N GLY A 117 -4.73 -3.83 6.92
CA GLY A 117 -3.54 -3.72 6.08
C GLY A 117 -2.35 -3.08 6.82
N LEU A 118 -2.60 -2.03 7.62
CA LEU A 118 -1.58 -1.41 8.48
C LEU A 118 -1.07 -2.38 9.55
N LEU A 119 -1.97 -3.17 10.14
CA LEU A 119 -1.63 -4.20 11.11
C LEU A 119 -0.87 -5.38 10.47
N GLY A 120 -1.04 -5.62 9.18
CA GLY A 120 -0.32 -6.62 8.40
C GLY A 120 1.08 -6.20 7.94
N GLU A 121 1.54 -4.97 8.27
CA GLU A 121 2.89 -4.48 7.96
C GLU A 121 3.69 -4.20 9.24
N PRO A 122 4.29 -5.24 9.87
CA PRO A 122 4.98 -5.11 11.18
C PRO A 122 6.20 -4.19 11.17
N ARG A 123 6.76 -3.89 9.99
CA ARG A 123 7.88 -2.95 9.83
C ARG A 123 7.42 -1.49 9.77
N GLY A 124 6.11 -1.27 9.64
CA GLY A 124 5.50 0.06 9.56
C GLY A 124 5.38 0.70 10.94
N LEU A 125 5.56 2.03 11.00
CA LEU A 125 5.43 2.77 12.26
C LEU A 125 4.01 2.69 12.83
N ALA A 126 2.97 2.59 11.99
CA ALA A 126 1.60 2.37 12.45
C ALA A 126 1.47 1.12 13.32
N TYR A 127 2.09 0.01 12.92
CA TYR A 127 2.07 -1.24 13.68
C TYR A 127 2.71 -1.04 15.06
N GLU A 128 3.89 -0.43 15.12
CA GLU A 128 4.59 -0.19 16.40
C GLU A 128 3.76 0.67 17.35
N VAL A 129 3.14 1.75 16.82
CA VAL A 129 2.26 2.63 17.60
C VAL A 129 1.05 1.88 18.14
N LEU A 130 0.43 1.01 17.32
CA LEU A 130 -0.70 0.19 17.76
C LEU A 130 -0.29 -0.81 18.83
N MET A 131 0.86 -1.48 18.67
CA MET A 131 1.36 -2.47 19.63
C MET A 131 1.82 -1.84 20.95
N ALA A 132 2.37 -0.63 20.92
CA ALA A 132 2.80 0.07 22.13
C ALA A 132 1.67 0.32 23.14
N LYS A 133 0.42 0.41 22.65
CA LYS A 133 -0.75 0.64 23.51
C LYS A 133 -1.54 -0.61 23.85
N THR A 134 -1.72 -1.52 22.88
CA THR A 134 -2.62 -2.66 23.05
C THR A 134 -1.92 -3.93 23.51
N GLU A 135 -0.60 -4.02 23.33
CA GLU A 135 0.22 -5.20 23.61
C GLU A 135 -0.27 -6.52 22.96
N SER A 136 -1.35 -6.45 22.15
CA SER A 136 -1.97 -7.62 21.53
C SER A 136 -2.50 -7.32 20.15
N GLU A 137 -1.81 -7.83 19.14
CA GLU A 137 -2.28 -7.78 17.74
C GLU A 137 -3.63 -8.46 17.57
N GLN A 138 -3.81 -9.62 18.23
CA GLN A 138 -5.06 -10.39 18.12
C GLN A 138 -6.26 -9.59 18.63
N ARG A 139 -6.10 -8.83 19.71
CA ARG A 139 -7.17 -7.97 20.22
C ARG A 139 -7.63 -6.94 19.20
N ILE A 140 -6.69 -6.34 18.45
CA ILE A 140 -7.04 -5.37 17.40
C ILE A 140 -7.72 -6.09 16.23
N ARG A 141 -7.20 -7.26 15.82
CA ARG A 141 -7.79 -8.06 14.72
C ARG A 141 -9.21 -8.47 15.06
N ASP A 142 -9.45 -8.95 16.27
CA ASP A 142 -10.78 -9.37 16.71
C ASP A 142 -11.76 -8.19 16.69
N ALA A 143 -11.36 -7.03 17.21
CA ALA A 143 -12.19 -5.83 17.19
C ALA A 143 -12.50 -5.35 15.76
N ILE A 144 -11.56 -5.49 14.82
CA ILE A 144 -11.77 -5.16 13.40
C ILE A 144 -12.78 -6.14 12.79
N VAL A 145 -12.56 -7.44 12.98
CA VAL A 145 -13.43 -8.48 12.39
C VAL A 145 -14.86 -8.39 12.95
N GLU A 146 -15.02 -8.11 14.25
CA GLU A 146 -16.33 -7.92 14.87
C GLU A 146 -17.10 -6.72 14.30
N ALA A 147 -16.37 -5.64 13.93
CA ALA A 147 -16.98 -4.44 13.35
C ALA A 147 -17.21 -4.54 11.83
N MET A 148 -16.70 -5.58 11.17
CA MET A 148 -16.87 -5.76 9.73
C MET A 148 -18.31 -6.13 9.37
N PRO A 149 -18.81 -5.68 8.20
CA PRO A 149 -20.06 -6.19 7.65
C PRO A 149 -20.00 -7.72 7.44
N PRO A 150 -21.15 -8.40 7.39
CA PRO A 150 -21.19 -9.81 7.03
C PRO A 150 -20.49 -10.10 5.71
N ALA A 151 -19.78 -11.23 5.64
CA ALA A 151 -19.10 -11.64 4.42
C ALA A 151 -20.05 -11.76 3.23
N GLY A 152 -19.63 -11.26 2.06
CA GLY A 152 -20.37 -11.40 0.82
C GLY A 152 -20.46 -12.85 0.35
N GLN A 153 -21.40 -13.12 -0.55
CA GLN A 153 -21.66 -14.49 -1.03
C GLN A 153 -20.71 -14.95 -2.13
N LYS A 154 -20.07 -14.03 -2.86
CA LYS A 154 -19.25 -14.34 -4.03
C LYS A 154 -17.78 -13.99 -3.81
N ALA A 155 -16.88 -14.86 -4.30
CA ALA A 155 -15.47 -14.52 -4.40
C ALA A 155 -15.29 -13.42 -5.47
N LEU A 156 -14.57 -12.37 -5.10
CA LEU A 156 -14.32 -11.22 -5.97
C LEU A 156 -13.01 -11.40 -6.72
N ARG A 157 -13.03 -11.12 -8.01
CA ARG A 157 -11.85 -11.09 -8.88
C ARG A 157 -11.64 -9.68 -9.42
N GLY A 158 -10.38 -9.28 -9.57
CA GLY A 158 -10.03 -7.98 -10.12
C GLY A 158 -9.96 -6.87 -9.08
N HIS A 159 -10.08 -5.64 -9.55
CA HIS A 159 -9.97 -4.42 -8.73
C HIS A 159 -11.19 -4.27 -7.81
N ILE A 160 -10.91 -3.98 -6.53
CA ILE A 160 -11.95 -3.65 -5.53
C ILE A 160 -11.86 -2.15 -5.26
N ALA A 161 -12.99 -1.46 -5.34
CA ALA A 161 -13.05 -0.01 -5.17
C ALA A 161 -12.98 0.39 -3.69
N PHE A 162 -12.32 1.51 -3.40
CA PHE A 162 -12.38 2.13 -2.08
C PHE A 162 -13.73 2.79 -1.84
N ARG A 163 -14.26 2.66 -0.63
CA ARG A 163 -15.39 3.46 -0.17
C ARG A 163 -15.03 4.94 -0.07
N PRO A 164 -16.01 5.86 -0.14
CA PRO A 164 -15.75 7.31 -0.02
C PRO A 164 -14.96 7.67 1.24
N GLU A 165 -15.35 7.14 2.39
CA GLU A 165 -14.67 7.37 3.68
C GLU A 165 -13.23 6.83 3.70
N SER A 166 -12.95 5.76 2.96
CA SER A 166 -11.59 5.22 2.83
C SER A 166 -10.72 6.14 1.97
N LYS A 167 -11.26 6.68 0.88
CA LYS A 167 -10.56 7.69 0.07
C LYS A 167 -10.27 8.94 0.88
N GLU A 168 -11.25 9.42 1.65
CA GLU A 168 -11.07 10.56 2.52
C GLU A 168 -10.00 10.30 3.59
N ALA A 169 -9.97 9.12 4.20
CA ALA A 169 -8.94 8.75 5.17
C ALA A 169 -7.52 8.77 4.53
N LEU A 170 -7.36 8.34 3.28
CA LEU A 170 -6.10 8.41 2.56
C LEU A 170 -5.71 9.85 2.17
N ASP A 171 -6.69 10.71 1.88
CA ASP A 171 -6.47 12.14 1.69
C ASP A 171 -6.05 12.80 3.01
N GLN A 172 -6.67 12.44 4.14
CA GLN A 172 -6.27 12.89 5.48
C GLN A 172 -4.87 12.37 5.86
N ALA A 173 -4.46 11.18 5.41
CA ALA A 173 -3.09 10.70 5.57
C ALA A 173 -2.07 11.63 4.88
N SER A 174 -2.39 12.08 3.67
CA SER A 174 -1.56 13.04 2.93
C SER A 174 -1.48 14.40 3.64
N ARG A 175 -2.57 14.86 4.27
CA ARG A 175 -2.58 16.08 5.10
C ARG A 175 -1.77 15.88 6.37
N ALA A 176 -1.91 14.74 7.06
CA ALA A 176 -1.13 14.44 8.26
C ALA A 176 0.39 14.42 7.97
N SER A 177 0.79 13.91 6.81
CA SER A 177 2.16 13.98 6.33
C SER A 177 2.65 15.45 6.20
N ALA A 178 1.85 16.30 5.57
CA ALA A 178 2.18 17.72 5.41
C ALA A 178 2.23 18.47 6.76
N ASP A 179 1.29 18.18 7.68
CA ASP A 179 1.26 18.75 9.03
C ASP A 179 2.53 18.41 9.84
N LEU A 180 3.13 17.23 9.56
CA LEU A 180 4.39 16.78 10.16
C LEU A 180 5.64 17.22 9.38
N GLY A 181 5.46 17.97 8.29
CA GLY A 181 6.57 18.48 7.46
C GLY A 181 7.22 17.43 6.58
N HIS A 182 6.53 16.33 6.28
CA HIS A 182 7.05 15.25 5.44
C HIS A 182 6.63 15.41 3.97
N ASP A 183 7.50 14.98 3.07
CA ASP A 183 7.23 14.90 1.63
C ASP A 183 6.79 13.49 1.18
N TRP A 184 6.73 12.53 2.10
CA TRP A 184 6.23 11.16 1.91
C TRP A 184 5.04 10.84 2.83
N VAL A 185 4.25 9.82 2.47
CA VAL A 185 3.13 9.31 3.28
C VAL A 185 3.47 7.90 3.77
N GLY A 186 3.86 7.76 5.02
CA GLY A 186 4.15 6.48 5.68
C GLY A 186 2.90 5.84 6.29
N THR A 187 3.04 4.64 6.83
CA THR A 187 1.95 3.90 7.50
C THR A 187 1.36 4.67 8.68
N GLU A 188 2.18 5.41 9.41
CA GLU A 188 1.77 6.28 10.51
C GLU A 188 0.82 7.38 10.06
N HIS A 189 1.06 7.97 8.89
CA HIS A 189 0.18 8.98 8.34
C HIS A 189 -1.18 8.39 7.95
N SER A 190 -1.18 7.16 7.41
CA SER A 190 -2.43 6.44 7.12
C SER A 190 -3.21 6.13 8.40
N LEU A 191 -2.54 5.75 9.49
CA LEU A 191 -3.17 5.57 10.81
C LEU A 191 -3.80 6.88 11.32
N LEU A 192 -3.06 8.00 11.22
CA LEU A 192 -3.59 9.32 11.57
C LEU A 192 -4.77 9.74 10.67
N GLY A 193 -4.71 9.39 9.39
CA GLY A 193 -5.82 9.63 8.46
C GLY A 193 -7.07 8.86 8.83
N LEU A 194 -6.93 7.60 9.23
CA LEU A 194 -8.07 6.76 9.65
C LEU A 194 -8.80 7.33 10.86
N ILE A 195 -8.08 7.75 11.91
CA ILE A 195 -8.71 8.24 13.14
C ILE A 195 -9.40 9.61 12.95
N ARG A 196 -9.00 10.38 11.94
CA ARG A 196 -9.61 11.68 11.62
C ARG A 196 -11.02 11.55 11.01
N ILE A 197 -11.38 10.40 10.46
CA ILE A 197 -12.72 10.16 9.91
C ILE A 197 -13.62 9.59 11.02
N GLU A 198 -14.10 10.45 11.89
CA GLU A 198 -14.72 10.09 13.17
C GLU A 198 -15.83 9.02 13.07
N GLU A 199 -16.67 9.09 12.03
CA GLU A 199 -17.78 8.17 11.83
C GLU A 199 -17.36 6.87 11.13
N SER A 200 -16.09 6.73 10.72
CA SER A 200 -15.63 5.52 10.04
C SER A 200 -15.49 4.33 10.98
N PRO A 201 -15.68 3.10 10.48
CA PRO A 201 -15.44 1.88 11.26
C PRO A 201 -14.05 1.84 11.92
N ALA A 202 -12.99 2.19 11.19
CA ALA A 202 -11.63 2.19 11.75
C ALA A 202 -11.48 3.18 12.92
N ALA A 203 -12.00 4.39 12.81
CA ALA A 203 -11.93 5.38 13.88
C ALA A 203 -12.73 4.93 15.12
N GLN A 204 -13.89 4.30 14.93
CA GLN A 204 -14.67 3.75 16.02
C GLN A 204 -13.94 2.59 16.71
N ILE A 205 -13.33 1.67 15.95
CA ILE A 205 -12.51 0.58 16.49
C ILE A 205 -11.33 1.15 17.29
N LEU A 206 -10.60 2.10 16.74
CA LEU A 206 -9.46 2.72 17.42
C LEU A 206 -9.89 3.38 18.74
N ARG A 207 -11.00 4.13 18.75
CA ARG A 207 -11.56 4.74 19.96
C ARG A 207 -11.98 3.69 21.01
N ASN A 208 -12.63 2.62 20.58
CA ASN A 208 -13.04 1.52 21.48
C ASN A 208 -11.83 0.79 22.10
N LEU A 209 -10.70 0.77 21.38
CA LEU A 209 -9.40 0.29 21.89
C LEU A 209 -8.67 1.33 22.76
N GLY A 210 -9.27 2.50 22.95
CA GLY A 210 -8.76 3.57 23.81
C GLY A 210 -7.81 4.55 23.14
N PHE A 211 -7.68 4.53 21.81
CA PHE A 211 -6.90 5.53 21.08
C PHE A 211 -7.69 6.83 20.92
N THR A 212 -7.04 7.95 21.15
CA THR A 212 -7.54 9.27 20.78
C THR A 212 -6.71 9.87 19.65
N SER A 213 -7.27 10.82 18.92
CA SER A 213 -6.55 11.50 17.83
C SER A 213 -5.29 12.21 18.36
N ASP A 214 -5.41 12.96 19.46
CA ASP A 214 -4.32 13.73 20.03
C ASP A 214 -3.19 12.81 20.53
N GLU A 215 -3.52 11.71 21.20
CA GLU A 215 -2.55 10.74 21.68
C GLU A 215 -1.82 10.06 20.53
N LEU A 216 -2.54 9.66 19.46
CA LEU A 216 -1.90 9.08 18.27
C LEU A 216 -0.94 10.07 17.60
N HIS A 217 -1.36 11.34 17.46
CA HIS A 217 -0.49 12.39 16.91
C HIS A 217 0.79 12.56 17.73
N GLU A 218 0.67 12.63 19.06
CA GLU A 218 1.83 12.80 19.93
C GLU A 218 2.75 11.58 19.93
N THR A 219 2.18 10.37 19.95
CA THR A 219 2.95 9.13 19.89
C THR A 219 3.70 9.00 18.55
N VAL A 220 3.03 9.28 17.43
CA VAL A 220 3.66 9.28 16.11
C VAL A 220 4.81 10.30 16.04
N ARG A 221 4.58 11.53 16.51
CA ARG A 221 5.61 12.58 16.54
C ARG A 221 6.84 12.18 17.35
N THR A 222 6.61 11.63 18.54
CA THR A 222 7.68 11.16 19.43
C THR A 222 8.49 10.05 18.77
N GLU A 223 7.83 9.10 18.15
CA GLU A 223 8.49 7.97 17.51
C GLU A 223 9.28 8.38 16.27
N ILE A 224 8.75 9.31 15.45
CA ILE A 224 9.49 9.89 14.32
C ILE A 224 10.78 10.57 14.81
N THR A 225 10.69 11.37 15.88
CA THR A 225 11.84 12.06 16.44
C THR A 225 12.89 11.07 16.95
N ARG A 226 12.46 10.00 17.63
CA ARG A 226 13.34 8.92 18.10
C ARG A 226 14.08 8.23 16.95
N ARG A 227 13.37 7.92 15.86
CA ARG A 227 13.95 7.28 14.68
C ARG A 227 14.92 8.18 13.93
N SER A 228 14.66 9.48 13.85
CA SER A 228 15.57 10.45 13.24
C SER A 228 16.87 10.55 14.03
N ALA A 229 16.79 10.65 15.34
CA ALA A 229 17.98 10.69 16.22
C ALA A 229 18.84 9.41 16.12
N ALA A 230 18.22 8.25 15.93
CA ALA A 230 18.93 6.96 15.78
C ALA A 230 19.64 6.79 14.42
N ARG A 231 19.29 7.57 13.40
CA ARG A 231 19.96 7.55 12.08
C ARG A 231 21.18 8.46 12.01
N ASP A 232 21.27 9.44 12.91
CA ASP A 232 22.36 10.42 12.95
C ASP A 232 23.52 9.96 13.88
N THR A 233 23.40 8.75 14.45
CA THR A 233 24.42 8.12 15.34
C THR A 233 25.08 6.96 14.65
#